data_6e00ec3149c8a3958367b12d6932f5ed
#
_entry.id   6e00ec3149c8a3958367b12d6932f5ed
#
_cell.length_a   1.000
_cell.length_b   1.000
_cell.length_c   1.000
_cell.angle_alpha   90.00
_cell.angle_beta   90.00
_cell.angle_gamma   90.00
#
_symmetry.space_group_name_H-M   'P 1'
#
loop_
_entity.id
_entity.type
_entity.pdbx_description
1 polymer ?
#
loop_
_entity_poly.entity_id
_entity_poly.type
_entity_poly.pdbx_seq_one_letter_code
_entity_poly.pdbx_strand_id
1 'polypeptide(L)'
;MHSDITFIASDLLAAEKVQNILRESPANCQVVLSNTQDLEEVSRSQVAQGAKVLIAFGMFAKIVRQSVDVPVIMVDLQAEDVMDALLEASKLGKRIAIFGFRRVLKDVFYVRDLLSIDLVWLPTVSPEKIPHELEKVQDIDVLVGGYYQARIAKQYGIPTVLIKTRDSEIRKAISLAQSYLEKPQDESETGTPMMESSIYAAITVDCLGEILMMNRLASEYLKLDQ
;
A
#
# COMPACT_ATOMS: atom_id res chain seq x y z
N MET A 1 1.68 27.21 4.06
CA MET A 1 2.95 26.56 4.41
C MET A 1 3.00 25.31 3.56
N HIS A 2 4.04 25.15 2.73
CA HIS A 2 4.22 23.91 1.99
C HIS A 2 4.83 22.87 2.95
N SER A 3 4.29 21.66 2.94
CA SER A 3 4.81 20.56 3.74
C SER A 3 5.76 19.70 2.90
N ASP A 4 6.91 19.33 3.44
CA ASP A 4 7.86 18.44 2.78
C ASP A 4 7.30 17.01 2.63
N ILE A 5 6.32 16.64 3.45
CA ILE A 5 5.65 15.33 3.40
C ILE A 5 4.18 15.52 3.02
N THR A 6 3.71 14.76 2.04
CA THR A 6 2.29 14.70 1.71
C THR A 6 1.76 13.28 1.84
N PHE A 7 0.72 13.11 2.65
CA PHE A 7 -0.04 11.88 2.74
C PHE A 7 -1.22 11.93 1.78
N ILE A 8 -1.26 11.02 0.81
CA ILE A 8 -2.35 10.93 -0.16
C ILE A 8 -3.35 9.89 0.33
N ALA A 9 -4.52 10.37 0.75
CA ALA A 9 -5.61 9.55 1.25
C ALA A 9 -6.61 9.21 0.15
N SER A 10 -7.08 7.98 0.10
CA SER A 10 -8.01 7.46 -0.90
C SER A 10 -9.47 7.86 -0.67
N ASP A 11 -9.78 8.33 0.53
CA ASP A 11 -11.13 8.62 1.00
C ASP A 11 -11.11 9.46 2.28
N LEU A 12 -12.27 9.99 2.64
CA LEU A 12 -12.43 10.85 3.82
C LEU A 12 -12.09 10.16 5.13
N LEU A 13 -12.43 8.87 5.28
CA LEU A 13 -12.17 8.13 6.53
C LEU A 13 -10.66 7.94 6.74
N ALA A 14 -9.94 7.60 5.66
CA ALA A 14 -8.49 7.52 5.67
C ALA A 14 -7.88 8.89 6.00
N ALA A 15 -8.37 9.96 5.37
CA ALA A 15 -7.90 11.31 5.63
C ALA A 15 -8.13 11.75 7.08
N GLU A 16 -9.34 11.55 7.62
CA GLU A 16 -9.67 11.86 9.01
C GLU A 16 -8.79 11.06 10.00
N LYS A 17 -8.56 9.79 9.71
CA LYS A 17 -7.70 8.93 10.52
C LYS A 17 -6.27 9.49 10.60
N VAL A 18 -5.69 9.83 9.46
CA VAL A 18 -4.34 10.42 9.39
C VAL A 18 -4.31 11.78 10.08
N GLN A 19 -5.32 12.63 9.87
CA GLN A 19 -5.42 13.93 10.54
C GLN A 19 -5.50 13.80 12.07
N ASN A 20 -6.25 12.82 12.58
CA ASN A 20 -6.32 12.56 14.02
C ASN A 20 -4.95 12.15 14.57
N ILE A 21 -4.24 11.27 13.87
CA ILE A 21 -2.88 10.88 14.23
C ILE A 21 -1.93 12.10 14.27
N LEU A 22 -2.02 12.99 13.27
CA LEU A 22 -1.22 14.20 13.21
C LEU A 22 -1.57 15.22 14.31
N ARG A 23 -2.82 15.24 14.80
CA ARG A 23 -3.20 16.07 15.96
C ARG A 23 -2.59 15.55 17.27
N GLU A 24 -2.53 14.23 17.43
CA GLU A 24 -1.94 13.60 18.62
C GLU A 24 -0.41 13.64 18.60
N SER A 25 0.19 13.53 17.43
CA SER A 25 1.64 13.52 17.21
C SER A 25 1.96 14.41 16.01
N PRO A 26 2.15 15.73 16.23
CA PRO A 26 2.36 16.68 15.15
C PRO A 26 3.60 16.36 14.33
N ALA A 27 3.43 16.35 13.02
CA ALA A 27 4.50 16.21 12.04
C ALA A 27 4.27 17.23 10.91
N ASN A 28 5.35 17.64 10.23
CA ASN A 28 5.25 18.47 9.04
C ASN A 28 4.76 17.63 7.85
N CYS A 29 3.52 17.20 7.92
CA CYS A 29 2.85 16.35 6.94
C CYS A 29 1.47 16.92 6.64
N GLN A 30 1.19 17.18 5.37
CA GLN A 30 -0.15 17.54 4.93
C GLN A 30 -0.91 16.30 4.45
N VAL A 31 -2.23 16.35 4.53
CA VAL A 31 -3.11 15.27 4.04
C VAL A 31 -3.91 15.79 2.86
N VAL A 32 -3.80 15.08 1.75
CA VAL A 32 -4.51 15.41 0.50
C VAL A 32 -5.40 14.25 0.10
N LEU A 33 -6.62 14.56 -0.29
CA LEU A 33 -7.58 13.58 -0.78
C LEU A 33 -7.39 13.43 -2.29
N SER A 34 -7.37 12.19 -2.77
CA SER A 34 -7.36 11.88 -4.19
C SER A 34 -8.18 10.62 -4.47
N ASN A 35 -8.62 10.48 -5.67
CA ASN A 35 -9.24 9.25 -6.18
C ASN A 35 -8.36 8.62 -7.28
N THR A 36 -8.75 7.48 -7.80
CA THR A 36 -7.95 6.76 -8.81
C THR A 36 -7.84 7.48 -10.15
N GLN A 37 -8.73 8.42 -10.47
CA GLN A 37 -8.74 9.13 -11.76
C GLN A 37 -7.77 10.31 -11.77
N ASP A 38 -7.63 11.00 -10.64
CA ASP A 38 -6.79 12.19 -10.50
C ASP A 38 -5.49 11.94 -9.73
N LEU A 39 -5.27 10.70 -9.25
CA LEU A 39 -4.17 10.33 -8.37
C LEU A 39 -2.79 10.72 -8.91
N GLU A 40 -2.54 10.47 -10.20
CA GLU A 40 -1.26 10.82 -10.82
C GLU A 40 -1.06 12.33 -10.92
N GLU A 41 -2.11 13.07 -11.33
CA GLU A 41 -2.08 14.52 -11.44
C GLU A 41 -1.89 15.17 -10.08
N VAL A 42 -2.66 14.73 -9.08
CA VAL A 42 -2.52 15.19 -7.69
C VAL A 42 -1.12 14.92 -7.17
N SER A 43 -0.58 13.73 -7.40
CA SER A 43 0.79 13.38 -6.94
C SER A 43 1.85 14.28 -7.54
N ARG A 44 1.83 14.50 -8.86
CA ARG A 44 2.75 15.43 -9.55
C ARG A 44 2.58 16.86 -9.06
N SER A 45 1.34 17.30 -8.86
CA SER A 45 1.04 18.63 -8.33
C SER A 45 1.63 18.83 -6.93
N GLN A 46 1.54 17.82 -6.05
CA GLN A 46 2.10 17.91 -4.70
C GLN A 46 3.64 18.00 -4.74
N VAL A 47 4.29 17.25 -5.63
CA VAL A 47 5.74 17.35 -5.83
C VAL A 47 6.12 18.72 -6.37
N ALA A 48 5.40 19.24 -7.37
CA ALA A 48 5.62 20.57 -7.90
C ALA A 48 5.40 21.69 -6.86
N GLN A 49 4.57 21.45 -5.84
CA GLN A 49 4.34 22.36 -4.71
C GLN A 49 5.41 22.21 -3.59
N GLY A 50 6.36 21.30 -3.74
CA GLY A 50 7.49 21.16 -2.84
C GLY A 50 7.47 19.93 -1.93
N ALA A 51 6.53 19.01 -2.12
CA ALA A 51 6.58 17.73 -1.42
C ALA A 51 7.83 16.95 -1.84
N LYS A 52 8.62 16.51 -0.86
CA LYS A 52 9.86 15.74 -1.05
C LYS A 52 9.66 14.26 -0.80
N VAL A 53 8.60 13.89 -0.07
CA VAL A 53 8.21 12.51 0.22
C VAL A 53 6.70 12.41 0.16
N LEU A 54 6.19 11.38 -0.53
CA LEU A 54 4.78 11.06 -0.54
C LEU A 54 4.51 9.79 0.29
N ILE A 55 3.36 9.73 0.93
CA ILE A 55 2.88 8.55 1.66
C ILE A 55 1.51 8.17 1.12
N ALA A 56 1.27 6.89 0.89
CA ALA A 56 -0.04 6.41 0.45
C ALA A 56 -0.31 4.97 0.90
N PHE A 57 -1.57 4.55 0.86
CA PHE A 57 -1.95 3.17 1.16
C PHE A 57 -1.83 2.25 -0.07
N GLY A 58 -1.36 1.03 0.14
CA GLY A 58 -1.51 -0.11 -0.77
C GLY A 58 -1.36 0.19 -2.27
N MET A 59 -2.44 -0.01 -3.02
CA MET A 59 -2.45 0.19 -4.48
C MET A 59 -2.20 1.65 -4.89
N PHE A 60 -2.64 2.63 -4.10
CA PHE A 60 -2.36 4.05 -4.36
C PHE A 60 -0.87 4.31 -4.34
N ALA A 61 -0.14 3.77 -3.36
CA ALA A 61 1.32 3.93 -3.29
C ALA A 61 2.01 3.37 -4.54
N LYS A 62 1.50 2.26 -5.11
CA LYS A 62 2.04 1.69 -6.35
C LYS A 62 1.84 2.63 -7.55
N ILE A 63 0.65 3.20 -7.71
CA ILE A 63 0.35 4.16 -8.80
C ILE A 63 1.18 5.43 -8.63
N VAL A 64 1.19 5.99 -7.41
CA VAL A 64 1.96 7.21 -7.09
C VAL A 64 3.43 7.03 -7.41
N ARG A 65 4.03 5.88 -7.04
CA ARG A 65 5.44 5.58 -7.27
C ARG A 65 5.82 5.58 -8.77
N GLN A 66 4.89 5.20 -9.64
CA GLN A 66 5.09 5.22 -11.09
C GLN A 66 4.92 6.61 -11.72
N SER A 67 4.39 7.58 -10.97
CA SER A 67 4.03 8.90 -11.49
C SER A 67 4.94 10.04 -11.04
N VAL A 68 5.84 9.80 -10.06
CA VAL A 68 6.73 10.82 -9.47
C VAL A 68 8.13 10.28 -9.24
N ASP A 69 9.12 11.20 -9.19
CA ASP A 69 10.54 10.87 -8.95
C ASP A 69 10.95 11.01 -7.47
N VAL A 70 10.04 11.43 -6.59
CA VAL A 70 10.30 11.50 -5.15
C VAL A 70 9.98 10.18 -4.47
N PRO A 71 10.61 9.87 -3.32
CA PRO A 71 10.30 8.68 -2.56
C PRO A 71 8.83 8.59 -2.18
N VAL A 72 8.28 7.38 -2.35
CA VAL A 72 6.91 7.06 -1.98
C VAL A 72 6.91 5.96 -0.93
N ILE A 73 6.46 6.30 0.27
CA ILE A 73 6.34 5.36 1.38
C ILE A 73 4.93 4.76 1.36
N MET A 74 4.89 3.45 1.31
CA MET A 74 3.63 2.72 1.41
C MET A 74 3.31 2.44 2.87
N VAL A 75 2.07 2.72 3.27
CA VAL A 75 1.54 2.23 4.55
C VAL A 75 1.27 0.74 4.41
N ASP A 76 1.99 -0.07 5.19
CA ASP A 76 1.90 -1.52 5.13
C ASP A 76 0.59 -2.03 5.75
N LEU A 77 0.04 -3.07 5.12
CA LEU A 77 -1.06 -3.86 5.64
C LEU A 77 -0.49 -5.05 6.42
N GLN A 78 -0.89 -5.20 7.66
CA GLN A 78 -0.46 -6.29 8.52
C GLN A 78 -1.43 -7.48 8.42
N ALA A 79 -0.93 -8.69 8.70
CA ALA A 79 -1.75 -9.90 8.71
C ALA A 79 -2.89 -9.81 9.73
N GLU A 80 -2.64 -9.18 10.87
CA GLU A 80 -3.63 -8.96 11.92
C GLU A 80 -4.79 -8.06 11.48
N ASP A 81 -4.53 -7.04 10.62
CA ASP A 81 -5.58 -6.18 10.08
C ASP A 81 -6.55 -6.99 9.19
N VAL A 82 -5.98 -7.93 8.43
CA VAL A 82 -6.75 -8.85 7.59
C VAL A 82 -7.52 -9.86 8.44
N MET A 83 -6.90 -10.41 9.48
CA MET A 83 -7.54 -11.36 10.39
C MET A 83 -8.74 -10.73 11.10
N ASP A 84 -8.60 -9.51 11.61
CA ASP A 84 -9.69 -8.78 12.25
C ASP A 84 -10.86 -8.58 11.27
N ALA A 85 -10.57 -8.22 10.02
CA ALA A 85 -11.59 -8.06 8.99
C ALA A 85 -12.27 -9.39 8.61
N LEU A 86 -11.52 -10.49 8.52
CA LEU A 86 -12.07 -11.82 8.24
C LEU A 86 -12.95 -12.33 9.40
N LEU A 87 -12.55 -12.07 10.64
CA LEU A 87 -13.34 -12.41 11.82
C LEU A 87 -14.66 -11.63 11.82
N GLU A 88 -14.67 -10.35 11.43
CA GLU A 88 -15.89 -9.57 11.28
C GLU A 88 -16.74 -10.11 10.12
N ALA A 89 -16.14 -10.40 8.98
CA ALA A 89 -16.83 -10.92 7.81
C ALA A 89 -17.46 -12.31 8.03
N SER A 90 -16.80 -13.18 8.80
CA SER A 90 -17.30 -14.54 9.12
C SER A 90 -18.62 -14.57 9.88
N LYS A 91 -18.98 -13.45 10.52
CA LYS A 91 -20.28 -13.26 11.19
C LYS A 91 -21.40 -12.90 10.22
N LEU A 92 -21.04 -12.39 9.03
CA LEU A 92 -21.98 -11.95 8.01
C LEU A 92 -22.26 -13.01 6.95
N GLY A 93 -21.30 -13.93 6.74
CA GLY A 93 -21.43 -15.00 5.77
C GLY A 93 -20.26 -15.99 5.82
N LYS A 94 -20.37 -17.04 5.03
CA LYS A 94 -19.37 -18.12 5.00
C LYS A 94 -18.47 -18.07 3.75
N ARG A 95 -19.01 -17.63 2.63
CA ARG A 95 -18.25 -17.48 1.40
C ARG A 95 -17.74 -16.07 1.25
N ILE A 96 -16.47 -15.87 1.59
CA ILE A 96 -15.85 -14.55 1.72
C ILE A 96 -14.83 -14.37 0.59
N ALA A 97 -15.02 -13.33 -0.23
CA ALA A 97 -14.00 -12.89 -1.16
C ALA A 97 -13.08 -11.87 -0.50
N ILE A 98 -11.79 -11.95 -0.77
CA ILE A 98 -10.81 -10.99 -0.26
C ILE A 98 -9.90 -10.48 -1.36
N PHE A 99 -9.82 -9.15 -1.49
CA PHE A 99 -8.78 -8.50 -2.27
C PHE A 99 -7.52 -8.29 -1.44
N GLY A 100 -6.38 -8.70 -1.96
CA GLY A 100 -5.13 -8.45 -1.26
C GLY A 100 -3.90 -8.95 -1.98
N PHE A 101 -2.74 -8.51 -1.48
CA PHE A 101 -1.45 -8.99 -1.94
C PHE A 101 -1.21 -10.41 -1.45
N ARG A 102 -0.80 -11.29 -2.36
CA ARG A 102 -0.55 -12.70 -2.06
C ARG A 102 0.39 -12.91 -0.86
N ARG A 103 1.34 -12.01 -0.65
CA ARG A 103 2.26 -12.05 0.48
C ARG A 103 1.54 -12.01 1.83
N VAL A 104 0.65 -11.03 2.01
CA VAL A 104 -0.10 -10.86 3.27
C VAL A 104 -1.12 -11.98 3.44
N LEU A 105 -1.80 -12.36 2.36
CA LEU A 105 -2.82 -13.39 2.41
C LEU A 105 -2.26 -14.80 2.65
N LYS A 106 -1.00 -15.08 2.24
CA LYS A 106 -0.37 -16.37 2.46
C LYS A 106 -0.36 -16.75 3.96
N ASP A 107 -0.10 -15.77 4.81
CA ASP A 107 -0.04 -15.97 6.27
C ASP A 107 -1.42 -16.08 6.92
N VAL A 108 -2.49 -15.76 6.18
CA VAL A 108 -3.87 -15.74 6.68
C VAL A 108 -4.71 -16.92 6.13
N PHE A 109 -4.22 -17.62 5.11
CA PHE A 109 -5.01 -18.69 4.46
C PHE A 109 -5.42 -19.84 5.40
N TYR A 110 -4.61 -20.16 6.41
CA TYR A 110 -4.96 -21.20 7.40
C TYR A 110 -6.10 -20.76 8.34
N VAL A 111 -6.38 -19.46 8.41
CA VAL A 111 -7.48 -18.92 9.23
C VAL A 111 -8.85 -19.36 8.69
N ARG A 112 -8.96 -19.64 7.38
CA ARG A 112 -10.18 -20.15 6.76
C ARG A 112 -10.71 -21.42 7.45
N ASP A 113 -9.80 -22.34 7.78
CA ASP A 113 -10.15 -23.61 8.41
C ASP A 113 -10.57 -23.38 9.86
N LEU A 114 -9.90 -22.46 10.57
CA LEU A 114 -10.22 -22.06 11.93
C LEU A 114 -11.59 -21.37 12.03
N LEU A 115 -11.92 -20.51 11.08
CA LEU A 115 -13.20 -19.79 11.05
C LEU A 115 -14.31 -20.56 10.32
N SER A 116 -14.00 -21.73 9.74
CA SER A 116 -14.92 -22.53 8.91
C SER A 116 -15.57 -21.69 7.81
N ILE A 117 -14.76 -20.94 7.06
CA ILE A 117 -15.16 -20.08 5.94
C ILE A 117 -14.61 -20.62 4.61
N ASP A 118 -15.32 -20.34 3.52
CA ASP A 118 -14.84 -20.51 2.14
C ASP A 118 -14.21 -19.20 1.69
N LEU A 119 -12.87 -19.14 1.66
CA LEU A 119 -12.11 -17.94 1.35
C LEU A 119 -11.69 -17.94 -0.12
N VAL A 120 -12.25 -17.00 -0.87
CA VAL A 120 -11.93 -16.77 -2.28
C VAL A 120 -10.96 -15.60 -2.40
N TRP A 121 -9.75 -15.88 -2.86
CA TRP A 121 -8.77 -14.82 -3.10
C TRP A 121 -8.97 -14.15 -4.45
N LEU A 122 -9.06 -12.83 -4.43
CA LEU A 122 -9.04 -11.96 -5.60
C LEU A 122 -7.71 -11.21 -5.66
N PRO A 123 -6.99 -11.24 -6.79
CA PRO A 123 -5.72 -10.56 -6.89
C PRO A 123 -5.89 -9.05 -6.81
N THR A 124 -4.92 -8.36 -6.21
CA THR A 124 -4.84 -6.91 -6.31
C THR A 124 -4.42 -6.56 -7.73
N VAL A 125 -5.34 -5.96 -8.44
CA VAL A 125 -5.19 -5.55 -9.84
C VAL A 125 -5.38 -4.04 -9.96
N SER A 126 -5.09 -3.49 -11.14
CA SER A 126 -5.41 -2.07 -11.40
C SER A 126 -6.91 -1.79 -11.18
N PRO A 127 -7.26 -0.56 -10.78
CA PRO A 127 -8.63 -0.18 -10.44
C PRO A 127 -9.68 -0.60 -11.47
N GLU A 128 -9.36 -0.46 -12.75
CA GLU A 128 -10.26 -0.73 -13.88
C GLU A 128 -10.62 -2.22 -14.00
N LYS A 129 -9.79 -3.10 -13.44
CA LYS A 129 -9.98 -4.56 -13.50
C LYS A 129 -10.77 -5.10 -12.32
N ILE A 130 -11.00 -4.32 -11.27
CA ILE A 130 -11.74 -4.78 -10.07
C ILE A 130 -13.16 -5.26 -10.42
N PRO A 131 -13.96 -4.54 -11.24
CA PRO A 131 -15.27 -5.03 -11.67
C PRO A 131 -15.20 -6.42 -12.29
N HIS A 132 -14.26 -6.62 -13.20
CA HIS A 132 -14.08 -7.90 -13.88
C HIS A 132 -13.67 -9.03 -12.93
N GLU A 133 -12.85 -8.74 -11.92
CA GLU A 133 -12.51 -9.75 -10.91
C GLU A 133 -13.71 -10.10 -10.01
N LEU A 134 -14.57 -9.12 -9.70
CA LEU A 134 -15.81 -9.37 -8.96
C LEU A 134 -16.82 -10.20 -9.77
N GLU A 135 -16.93 -9.97 -11.07
CA GLU A 135 -17.81 -10.73 -11.97
C GLU A 135 -17.44 -12.22 -12.10
N LYS A 136 -16.15 -12.56 -11.87
CA LYS A 136 -15.69 -13.95 -11.89
C LYS A 136 -16.15 -14.74 -10.67
N VAL A 137 -16.52 -14.06 -9.60
CA VAL A 137 -16.86 -14.68 -8.32
C VAL A 137 -18.35 -14.56 -8.10
N GLN A 138 -19.06 -15.67 -8.30
CA GLN A 138 -20.50 -15.76 -8.03
C GLN A 138 -20.73 -16.21 -6.59
N ASP A 139 -21.89 -15.87 -6.03
CA ASP A 139 -22.38 -16.34 -4.74
C ASP A 139 -21.47 -16.05 -3.54
N ILE A 140 -20.79 -14.90 -3.54
CA ILE A 140 -20.07 -14.43 -2.35
C ILE A 140 -21.03 -13.75 -1.39
N ASP A 141 -20.93 -14.10 -0.11
CA ASP A 141 -21.74 -13.48 0.95
C ASP A 141 -21.18 -12.09 1.34
N VAL A 142 -19.83 -11.99 1.38
CA VAL A 142 -19.15 -10.80 1.89
C VAL A 142 -17.84 -10.59 1.13
N LEU A 143 -17.53 -9.32 0.85
CA LEU A 143 -16.22 -8.90 0.36
C LEU A 143 -15.38 -8.31 1.51
N VAL A 144 -14.14 -8.73 1.62
CA VAL A 144 -13.11 -8.10 2.47
C VAL A 144 -12.12 -7.37 1.59
N GLY A 145 -11.89 -6.09 1.87
CA GLY A 145 -10.98 -5.29 1.05
C GLY A 145 -10.78 -3.87 1.56
N GLY A 146 -10.03 -3.08 0.80
CA GLY A 146 -9.88 -1.66 1.06
C GLY A 146 -11.11 -0.86 0.64
N TYR A 147 -11.07 0.43 0.93
CA TYR A 147 -12.20 1.34 0.69
C TYR A 147 -12.61 1.41 -0.78
N TYR A 148 -11.65 1.39 -1.69
CA TYR A 148 -11.91 1.46 -3.12
C TYR A 148 -12.68 0.23 -3.62
N GLN A 149 -12.26 -0.98 -3.20
CA GLN A 149 -12.94 -2.23 -3.51
C GLN A 149 -14.36 -2.25 -2.94
N ALA A 150 -14.53 -1.77 -1.70
CA ALA A 150 -15.83 -1.67 -1.05
C ALA A 150 -16.80 -0.77 -1.81
N ARG A 151 -16.32 0.36 -2.32
CA ARG A 151 -17.14 1.29 -3.12
C ARG A 151 -17.64 0.64 -4.41
N ILE A 152 -16.81 -0.16 -5.07
CA ILE A 152 -17.20 -0.89 -6.28
C ILE A 152 -18.16 -2.02 -5.91
N ALA A 153 -17.85 -2.84 -4.90
CA ALA A 153 -18.69 -3.96 -4.46
C ALA A 153 -20.12 -3.53 -4.08
N LYS A 154 -20.25 -2.32 -3.54
CA LYS A 154 -21.57 -1.74 -3.25
C LYS A 154 -22.46 -1.59 -4.49
N GLN A 155 -21.88 -1.36 -5.67
CA GLN A 155 -22.62 -1.27 -6.93
C GLN A 155 -23.19 -2.63 -7.36
N TYR A 156 -22.55 -3.73 -6.89
CA TYR A 156 -23.01 -5.11 -7.12
C TYR A 156 -23.88 -5.64 -5.97
N GLY A 157 -24.21 -4.80 -5.00
CA GLY A 157 -25.02 -5.20 -3.84
C GLY A 157 -24.31 -6.15 -2.86
N ILE A 158 -22.98 -6.25 -2.92
CA ILE A 158 -22.17 -7.14 -2.10
C ILE A 158 -21.84 -6.47 -0.78
N PRO A 159 -22.22 -7.04 0.38
CA PRO A 159 -21.80 -6.57 1.69
C PRO A 159 -20.27 -6.55 1.80
N THR A 160 -19.71 -5.52 2.43
CA THR A 160 -18.25 -5.39 2.49
C THR A 160 -17.77 -5.07 3.90
N VAL A 161 -16.72 -5.76 4.33
CA VAL A 161 -15.96 -5.47 5.53
C VAL A 161 -14.63 -4.83 5.11
N LEU A 162 -14.35 -3.67 5.68
CA LEU A 162 -13.13 -2.91 5.39
C LEU A 162 -11.95 -3.45 6.20
N ILE A 163 -10.82 -3.61 5.55
CA ILE A 163 -9.55 -3.82 6.23
C ILE A 163 -9.09 -2.48 6.79
N LYS A 164 -9.02 -2.37 8.12
CA LYS A 164 -8.68 -1.14 8.84
C LYS A 164 -7.21 -1.20 9.25
N THR A 165 -6.36 -0.51 8.52
CA THR A 165 -4.94 -0.38 8.89
C THR A 165 -4.79 0.25 10.27
N ARG A 166 -3.92 -0.30 11.12
CA ARG A 166 -3.64 0.21 12.48
C ARG A 166 -2.95 1.56 12.46
N ASP A 167 -3.19 2.36 13.49
CA ASP A 167 -2.58 3.68 13.66
C ASP A 167 -1.05 3.59 13.75
N SER A 168 -0.53 2.50 14.32
CA SER A 168 0.91 2.21 14.40
C SER A 168 1.59 2.23 13.04
N GLU A 169 0.97 1.64 12.02
CA GLU A 169 1.54 1.57 10.67
C GLU A 169 1.53 2.94 9.97
N ILE A 170 0.49 3.73 10.22
CA ILE A 170 0.43 5.12 9.73
C ILE A 170 1.51 5.96 10.40
N ARG A 171 1.66 5.86 11.73
CA ARG A 171 2.72 6.57 12.50
C ARG A 171 4.11 6.16 12.03
N LYS A 172 4.31 4.87 11.80
CA LYS A 172 5.59 4.33 11.28
C LYS A 172 5.91 4.90 9.89
N ALA A 173 4.94 4.98 8.99
CA ALA A 173 5.13 5.55 7.66
C ALA A 173 5.48 7.05 7.74
N ILE A 174 4.81 7.82 8.61
CA ILE A 174 5.11 9.24 8.84
C ILE A 174 6.52 9.40 9.43
N SER A 175 6.88 8.60 10.45
CA SER A 175 8.20 8.63 11.06
C SER A 175 9.32 8.28 10.07
N LEU A 176 9.06 7.31 9.18
CA LEU A 176 10.00 6.94 8.13
C LEU A 176 10.20 8.09 7.13
N ALA A 177 9.12 8.79 6.76
CA ALA A 177 9.21 9.98 5.90
C ALA A 177 10.03 11.10 6.54
N GLN A 178 9.84 11.36 7.84
CA GLN A 178 10.63 12.33 8.60
C GLN A 178 12.11 11.95 8.63
N SER A 179 12.41 10.68 8.96
CA SER A 179 13.79 10.18 8.98
C SER A 179 14.48 10.25 7.63
N TYR A 180 13.72 10.09 6.53
CA TYR A 180 14.25 10.27 5.18
C TYR A 180 14.69 11.71 4.92
N LEU A 181 13.91 12.69 5.39
CA LEU A 181 14.22 14.11 5.22
C LEU A 181 15.37 14.60 6.11
N GLU A 182 15.58 13.96 7.25
CA GLU A 182 16.65 14.30 8.19
C GLU A 182 18.02 13.77 7.76
N LYS A 183 18.07 12.75 6.90
CA LYS A 183 19.32 12.23 6.37
C LYS A 183 19.89 13.21 5.34
N PRO A 184 21.19 13.55 5.41
CA PRO A 184 21.85 14.29 4.34
C PRO A 184 21.66 13.54 3.01
N GLN A 185 21.27 14.26 1.96
CA GLN A 185 21.04 13.65 0.63
C GLN A 185 22.32 13.02 0.04
N ASP A 186 23.49 13.33 0.60
CA ASP A 186 24.78 12.75 0.19
C ASP A 186 24.95 11.26 0.56
N GLU A 187 24.10 10.69 1.44
CA GLU A 187 24.18 9.26 1.78
C GLU A 187 23.45 8.36 0.75
N SER A 188 22.62 8.91 -0.13
CA SER A 188 22.02 8.14 -1.21
C SER A 188 23.06 7.73 -2.29
N GLU A 189 24.15 8.50 -2.43
CA GLU A 189 25.28 8.14 -3.30
C GLU A 189 26.21 7.11 -2.67
N THR A 190 26.21 6.96 -1.33
CA THR A 190 27.09 5.98 -0.66
C THR A 190 26.56 4.56 -0.71
N GLY A 191 25.25 4.38 -0.81
CA GLY A 191 24.63 3.04 -0.94
C GLY A 191 24.98 2.35 -2.26
N THR A 192 24.99 3.09 -3.36
CA THR A 192 25.31 2.55 -4.70
C THR A 192 26.79 2.13 -4.83
N PRO A 193 27.78 2.96 -4.48
CA PRO A 193 29.19 2.54 -4.51
C PRO A 193 29.47 1.36 -3.57
N MET A 194 28.86 1.31 -2.39
CA MET A 194 29.04 0.23 -1.44
C MET A 194 28.41 -1.08 -1.95
N MET A 195 27.27 -1.01 -2.61
CA MET A 195 26.63 -2.13 -3.27
C MET A 195 27.43 -2.63 -4.48
N GLU A 196 27.94 -1.72 -5.32
CA GLU A 196 28.75 -2.07 -6.50
C GLU A 196 30.12 -2.66 -6.12
N SER A 197 30.72 -2.23 -5.01
CA SER A 197 31.99 -2.77 -4.51
C SER A 197 31.84 -4.10 -3.76
N SER A 198 30.61 -4.57 -3.56
CA SER A 198 30.34 -5.86 -2.90
C SER A 198 30.90 -7.03 -3.71
N ILE A 199 31.55 -7.97 -3.01
CA ILE A 199 31.99 -9.26 -3.58
C ILE A 199 30.82 -10.27 -3.72
N TYR A 200 29.62 -9.89 -3.26
CA TYR A 200 28.39 -10.67 -3.36
C TYR A 200 27.41 -10.03 -4.33
N ALA A 201 26.62 -10.87 -5.03
CA ALA A 201 25.45 -10.40 -5.75
C ALA A 201 24.45 -9.80 -4.75
N ALA A 202 24.15 -8.52 -4.90
CA ALA A 202 23.29 -7.78 -3.99
C ALA A 202 22.11 -7.17 -4.74
N ILE A 203 20.92 -7.35 -4.18
CA ILE A 203 19.67 -6.81 -4.71
C ILE A 203 18.91 -6.18 -3.56
N THR A 204 18.45 -4.96 -3.75
CA THR A 204 17.48 -4.36 -2.85
C THR A 204 16.10 -4.43 -3.49
N VAL A 205 15.13 -4.81 -2.72
CA VAL A 205 13.73 -4.89 -3.16
C VAL A 205 12.85 -4.07 -2.23
N ASP A 206 11.75 -3.56 -2.77
CA ASP A 206 10.74 -2.91 -1.96
C ASP A 206 9.85 -3.92 -1.22
N CYS A 207 8.91 -3.41 -0.43
CA CYS A 207 7.96 -4.24 0.31
C CYS A 207 7.00 -5.05 -0.59
N LEU A 208 6.93 -4.73 -1.88
CA LEU A 208 6.17 -5.47 -2.89
C LEU A 208 7.00 -6.54 -3.58
N GLY A 209 8.33 -6.58 -3.31
CA GLY A 209 9.27 -7.48 -3.97
C GLY A 209 9.75 -6.96 -5.34
N GLU A 210 9.50 -5.68 -5.66
CA GLU A 210 10.02 -5.05 -6.88
C GLU A 210 11.48 -4.66 -6.64
N ILE A 211 12.35 -4.93 -7.63
CA ILE A 211 13.78 -4.63 -7.53
C ILE A 211 13.98 -3.12 -7.59
N LEU A 212 14.55 -2.54 -6.53
CA LEU A 212 14.89 -1.12 -6.46
C LEU A 212 16.31 -0.86 -7.00
N MET A 213 17.23 -1.76 -6.64
CA MET A 213 18.63 -1.68 -7.07
C MET A 213 19.24 -3.08 -7.15
N MET A 214 20.17 -3.28 -8.06
CA MET A 214 21.02 -4.47 -8.10
C MET A 214 22.43 -4.06 -8.49
N ASN A 215 23.45 -4.74 -7.94
CA ASN A 215 24.82 -4.53 -8.37
C ASN A 215 25.14 -5.36 -9.62
N ARG A 216 26.27 -5.07 -10.25
CA ARG A 216 26.70 -5.74 -11.48
C ARG A 216 26.73 -7.27 -11.36
N LEU A 217 27.20 -7.80 -10.23
CA LEU A 217 27.22 -9.25 -9.99
C LEU A 217 25.81 -9.85 -9.98
N ALA A 218 24.84 -9.19 -9.36
CA ALA A 218 23.45 -9.66 -9.36
C ALA A 218 22.86 -9.64 -10.78
N SER A 219 23.10 -8.59 -11.55
CA SER A 219 22.66 -8.47 -12.95
C SER A 219 23.23 -9.60 -13.81
N GLU A 220 24.55 -9.86 -13.70
CA GLU A 220 25.21 -10.96 -14.41
C GLU A 220 24.63 -12.34 -14.03
N TYR A 221 24.39 -12.60 -12.73
CA TYR A 221 23.81 -13.86 -12.26
C TYR A 221 22.38 -14.08 -12.74
N LEU A 222 21.55 -13.03 -12.73
CA LEU A 222 20.15 -13.10 -13.11
C LEU A 222 19.93 -12.96 -14.62
N LYS A 223 20.97 -12.60 -15.38
CA LYS A 223 20.90 -12.29 -16.82
C LYS A 223 19.85 -11.21 -17.12
N LEU A 224 19.76 -10.22 -16.24
CA LEU A 224 18.91 -9.05 -16.40
C LEU A 224 19.77 -7.89 -16.89
N ASP A 225 19.28 -7.20 -17.93
CA ASP A 225 19.92 -5.94 -18.37
C ASP A 225 19.63 -4.85 -17.31
N GLN A 226 20.58 -3.93 -17.14
CA GLN A 226 20.48 -2.80 -16.22
C GLN A 226 19.53 -1.73 -16.75
#